data_38dcba593fe7637e5cdcd61b11d3ce82
#
_entry.id   38dcba593fe7637e5cdcd61b11d3ce82
#
_cell.length_a   1.000
_cell.length_b   1.000
_cell.length_c   1.000
_cell.angle_alpha   90.00
_cell.angle_beta   90.00
_cell.angle_gamma   90.00
#
_symmetry.space_group_name_H-M   'P 1'
#
loop_
_entity.id
_entity.type
_entity.pdbx_description
1 polymer ?
#
loop_
_entity_poly.entity_id
_entity_poly.type
_entity_poly.pdbx_seq_one_letter_code
_entity_poly.pdbx_strand_id
1 'polypeptide(L)'
;MSRLLLSGLLATGLLCAMPASAASGCFLYADGNGQTLSSEGDCSSQLPPASTFKIPLALMGYDSGYLVDEEHPALPYKPSYDGWLPAWRETTTPRRWETYSVVWFSQQITEWLGMERFQQYVDRFDYGNRDLSGNPGKHDGLTQAWLSSSLAISPEEQARFLGKMVSGKLPVSAQTLQYTANILKVSEIDGWQIHGKTGMGYPKKLDGSLNRDQQIGWFVGWASKPGKQLIFVHTVVQKPGKQFASLKAKEEVLAALPAQLKKH
;
A
#
# COMPACT_ATOMS: atom_id res chain seq x y z
N MET A 1 -25.40 61.28 -43.13
CA MET A 1 -24.84 61.13 -41.78
C MET A 1 -25.42 59.81 -41.18
N SER A 2 -24.73 58.68 -41.43
CA SER A 2 -25.16 57.36 -40.98
C SER A 2 -24.37 56.95 -39.71
N ARG A 3 -25.06 56.67 -38.63
CA ARG A 3 -24.45 56.11 -37.40
C ARG A 3 -24.50 54.60 -37.46
N LEU A 4 -23.34 53.95 -37.50
CA LEU A 4 -23.20 52.52 -37.29
C LEU A 4 -23.26 52.24 -35.78
N LEU A 5 -24.18 51.37 -35.37
CA LEU A 5 -24.23 50.76 -34.04
C LEU A 5 -23.47 49.45 -34.09
N LEU A 6 -22.35 49.37 -33.35
CA LEU A 6 -21.61 48.13 -33.10
C LEU A 6 -22.29 47.41 -31.92
N SER A 7 -22.90 46.27 -32.20
CA SER A 7 -23.42 45.35 -31.15
C SER A 7 -22.31 44.37 -30.76
N GLY A 8 -21.74 44.55 -29.57
CA GLY A 8 -20.78 43.58 -28.99
C GLY A 8 -21.51 42.37 -28.41
N LEU A 9 -21.23 41.17 -28.92
CA LEU A 9 -21.64 39.91 -28.32
C LEU A 9 -20.66 39.58 -27.17
N LEU A 10 -21.17 39.62 -25.92
CA LEU A 10 -20.48 38.99 -24.78
C LEU A 10 -20.72 37.49 -24.84
N ALA A 11 -19.70 36.72 -25.14
CA ALA A 11 -19.69 35.26 -24.98
C ALA A 11 -19.41 34.93 -23.52
N THR A 12 -20.44 34.58 -22.74
CA THR A 12 -20.29 34.04 -21.39
C THR A 12 -19.86 32.58 -21.50
N GLY A 13 -18.56 32.31 -21.29
CA GLY A 13 -18.03 30.96 -21.17
C GLY A 13 -18.53 30.30 -19.90
N LEU A 14 -19.40 29.29 -20.03
CA LEU A 14 -19.82 28.42 -18.92
C LEU A 14 -18.63 27.50 -18.59
N LEU A 15 -17.91 27.79 -17.50
CA LEU A 15 -16.98 26.82 -16.91
C LEU A 15 -17.82 25.70 -16.29
N CYS A 16 -17.94 24.57 -16.98
CA CYS A 16 -18.39 23.32 -16.37
C CYS A 16 -17.36 22.89 -15.32
N ALA A 17 -17.63 23.15 -14.05
CA ALA A 17 -16.93 22.50 -12.96
C ALA A 17 -17.24 20.99 -13.03
N MET A 18 -16.28 20.17 -13.45
CA MET A 18 -16.40 18.71 -13.33
C MET A 18 -16.54 18.38 -11.85
N PRO A 19 -17.54 17.59 -11.45
CA PRO A 19 -17.60 17.11 -10.07
C PRO A 19 -16.33 16.33 -9.78
N ALA A 20 -15.63 16.68 -8.69
CA ALA A 20 -14.56 15.88 -8.17
C ALA A 20 -15.13 14.47 -7.92
N SER A 21 -14.72 13.50 -8.72
CA SER A 21 -15.12 12.10 -8.53
C SER A 21 -14.71 11.71 -7.11
N ALA A 22 -15.67 11.37 -6.26
CA ALA A 22 -15.36 10.76 -4.99
C ALA A 22 -14.49 9.55 -5.30
N ALA A 23 -13.31 9.46 -4.64
CA ALA A 23 -12.37 8.36 -4.88
C ALA A 23 -13.14 7.04 -4.78
N SER A 24 -13.36 6.38 -5.90
CA SER A 24 -13.92 5.03 -5.95
C SER A 24 -12.79 4.07 -5.66
N GLY A 25 -13.05 3.00 -4.89
CA GLY A 25 -12.05 1.96 -4.69
C GLY A 25 -11.61 1.36 -6.03
N CYS A 26 -10.55 0.58 -6.00
CA CYS A 26 -10.04 -0.18 -7.14
C CYS A 26 -10.07 -1.67 -6.84
N PHE A 27 -10.42 -2.49 -7.82
CA PHE A 27 -10.20 -3.94 -7.77
C PHE A 27 -9.41 -4.36 -9.01
N LEU A 28 -8.17 -4.82 -8.82
CA LEU A 28 -7.24 -5.12 -9.90
C LEU A 28 -6.66 -6.52 -9.73
N TYR A 29 -6.60 -7.27 -10.83
CA TYR A 29 -5.82 -8.49 -10.97
C TYR A 29 -4.74 -8.30 -12.02
N ALA A 30 -3.55 -8.85 -11.75
CA ALA A 30 -2.42 -8.82 -12.67
C ALA A 30 -1.73 -10.20 -12.74
N ASP A 31 -0.98 -10.42 -13.81
CA ASP A 31 -0.15 -11.61 -13.95
C ASP A 31 1.10 -11.55 -13.03
N GLY A 32 1.90 -12.61 -13.01
CA GLY A 32 3.13 -12.69 -12.21
C GLY A 32 4.21 -11.67 -12.61
N ASN A 33 4.06 -10.92 -13.70
CA ASN A 33 4.94 -9.82 -14.07
C ASN A 33 4.37 -8.45 -13.68
N GLY A 34 3.17 -8.40 -13.10
CA GLY A 34 2.48 -7.16 -12.74
C GLY A 34 1.73 -6.50 -13.90
N GLN A 35 1.52 -7.22 -15.02
CA GLN A 35 0.71 -6.73 -16.12
C GLN A 35 -0.78 -6.93 -15.78
N THR A 36 -1.55 -5.85 -15.85
CA THR A 36 -2.97 -5.86 -15.53
C THR A 36 -3.76 -6.81 -16.44
N LEU A 37 -4.49 -7.73 -15.84
CA LEU A 37 -5.41 -8.66 -16.50
C LEU A 37 -6.84 -8.14 -16.47
N SER A 38 -7.23 -7.51 -15.36
CA SER A 38 -8.52 -6.83 -15.21
C SER A 38 -8.44 -5.76 -14.13
N SER A 39 -9.20 -4.68 -14.30
CA SER A 39 -9.31 -3.61 -13.31
C SER A 39 -10.72 -3.02 -13.33
N GLU A 40 -11.19 -2.59 -12.15
CA GLU A 40 -12.46 -1.92 -11.94
C GLU A 40 -12.27 -0.79 -10.93
N GLY A 41 -12.90 0.36 -11.16
CA GLY A 41 -12.80 1.55 -10.33
C GLY A 41 -11.56 2.41 -10.63
N ASP A 42 -11.14 3.22 -9.65
CA ASP A 42 -9.97 4.10 -9.79
C ASP A 42 -8.69 3.36 -9.38
N CYS A 43 -7.98 2.82 -10.37
CA CYS A 43 -6.75 2.08 -10.15
C CYS A 43 -5.47 2.90 -10.40
N SER A 44 -5.61 4.14 -10.89
CA SER A 44 -4.49 5.02 -11.25
C SER A 44 -4.15 6.09 -10.22
N SER A 45 -5.11 6.50 -9.40
CA SER A 45 -4.88 7.51 -8.36
C SER A 45 -3.96 6.99 -7.26
N GLN A 46 -2.95 7.79 -6.91
CA GLN A 46 -2.04 7.47 -5.81
C GLN A 46 -2.70 7.73 -4.45
N LEU A 47 -2.57 6.76 -3.57
CA LEU A 47 -3.08 6.76 -2.21
C LEU A 47 -1.95 6.43 -1.22
N PRO A 48 -2.03 6.87 0.06
CA PRO A 48 -1.05 6.44 1.04
C PRO A 48 -1.06 4.91 1.20
N PRO A 49 0.10 4.24 1.13
CA PRO A 49 0.17 2.79 1.21
C PRO A 49 -0.20 2.24 2.59
N ALA A 50 -0.09 3.04 3.60
CA ALA A 50 -0.30 2.62 4.99
C ALA A 50 0.47 1.33 5.31
N SER A 51 -0.16 0.35 5.96
CA SER A 51 0.51 -0.89 6.34
C SER A 51 0.81 -1.85 5.18
N THR A 52 0.38 -1.59 3.93
CA THR A 52 0.88 -2.37 2.79
C THR A 52 2.35 -2.09 2.51
N PHE A 53 2.87 -0.94 2.97
CA PHE A 53 4.29 -0.61 2.91
C PHE A 53 5.18 -1.57 3.72
N LYS A 54 4.60 -2.39 4.60
CA LYS A 54 5.34 -3.45 5.30
C LYS A 54 5.94 -4.48 4.34
N ILE A 55 5.33 -4.71 3.15
CA ILE A 55 5.92 -5.59 2.13
C ILE A 55 7.30 -5.10 1.68
N PRO A 56 7.48 -3.86 1.16
CA PRO A 56 8.82 -3.37 0.85
C PRO A 56 9.72 -3.24 2.09
N LEU A 57 9.17 -2.90 3.27
CA LEU A 57 9.96 -2.86 4.51
C LEU A 57 10.51 -4.24 4.92
N ALA A 58 9.76 -5.32 4.70
CA ALA A 58 10.26 -6.68 4.94
C ALA A 58 11.43 -7.01 4.01
N LEU A 59 11.31 -6.67 2.71
CA LEU A 59 12.43 -6.81 1.76
C LEU A 59 13.65 -6.01 2.21
N MET A 60 13.48 -4.75 2.60
CA MET A 60 14.56 -3.89 3.10
C MET A 60 15.19 -4.48 4.37
N GLY A 61 14.36 -4.94 5.30
CA GLY A 61 14.81 -5.50 6.57
C GLY A 61 15.64 -6.79 6.40
N TYR A 62 15.19 -7.72 5.55
CA TYR A 62 15.92 -8.95 5.26
C TYR A 62 17.18 -8.70 4.41
N ASP A 63 17.07 -7.85 3.37
CA ASP A 63 18.21 -7.56 2.48
C ASP A 63 19.34 -6.82 3.21
N SER A 64 18.99 -5.97 4.18
CA SER A 64 19.96 -5.24 5.00
C SER A 64 20.50 -6.03 6.21
N GLY A 65 19.95 -7.22 6.50
CA GLY A 65 20.32 -8.05 7.64
C GLY A 65 19.75 -7.61 8.99
N TYR A 66 18.83 -6.64 9.03
CA TYR A 66 18.12 -6.29 10.27
C TYR A 66 17.13 -7.38 10.68
N LEU A 67 16.38 -7.92 9.72
CA LEU A 67 15.58 -9.12 9.91
C LEU A 67 16.42 -10.33 9.53
N VAL A 68 16.45 -11.34 10.40
CA VAL A 68 17.26 -12.55 10.23
C VAL A 68 16.43 -13.70 9.68
N ASP A 69 15.29 -13.93 10.32
CA ASP A 69 14.29 -14.96 9.96
C ASP A 69 12.89 -14.51 10.42
N GLU A 70 11.94 -15.42 10.44
CA GLU A 70 10.55 -15.11 10.76
C GLU A 70 10.33 -14.72 12.23
N GLU A 71 11.27 -15.09 13.13
CA GLU A 71 11.18 -14.89 14.57
C GLU A 71 12.25 -13.94 15.12
N HIS A 72 13.24 -13.53 14.31
CA HIS A 72 14.32 -12.65 14.75
C HIS A 72 14.49 -11.40 13.87
N PRO A 73 14.68 -10.22 14.53
CA PRO A 73 14.76 -10.00 15.97
C PRO A 73 13.40 -10.11 16.67
N ALA A 74 13.40 -10.58 17.91
CA ALA A 74 12.26 -10.48 18.81
C ALA A 74 12.43 -9.24 19.70
N LEU A 75 11.71 -8.16 19.37
CA LEU A 75 11.84 -6.87 20.07
C LEU A 75 10.77 -6.73 21.14
N PRO A 76 11.13 -6.42 22.40
CA PRO A 76 10.17 -6.13 23.45
C PRO A 76 9.48 -4.78 23.20
N TYR A 77 8.18 -4.72 23.51
CA TYR A 77 7.45 -3.45 23.53
C TYR A 77 8.03 -2.51 24.59
N LYS A 78 8.12 -1.23 24.25
CA LYS A 78 8.49 -0.16 25.18
C LYS A 78 7.33 0.82 25.32
N PRO A 79 7.09 1.40 26.53
CA PRO A 79 6.01 2.39 26.73
C PRO A 79 6.09 3.64 25.83
N SER A 80 7.29 3.94 25.27
CA SER A 80 7.50 5.03 24.32
C SER A 80 7.01 4.71 22.89
N TYR A 81 6.73 3.44 22.60
CA TYR A 81 6.20 3.02 21.30
C TYR A 81 4.68 3.18 21.24
N ASP A 82 4.15 3.34 20.02
CA ASP A 82 2.71 3.31 19.82
C ASP A 82 2.13 1.93 20.21
N GLY A 83 1.27 1.93 21.21
CA GLY A 83 0.58 0.74 21.73
C GLY A 83 -0.91 0.76 21.44
N TRP A 84 -1.34 1.29 20.28
CA TRP A 84 -2.75 1.47 19.90
C TRP A 84 -3.60 0.21 20.10
N LEU A 85 -3.12 -0.94 19.62
CA LEU A 85 -3.79 -2.22 19.81
C LEU A 85 -3.13 -3.04 20.96
N PRO A 86 -3.87 -3.83 21.74
CA PRO A 86 -3.28 -4.70 22.76
C PRO A 86 -2.17 -5.61 22.21
N ALA A 87 -2.35 -6.18 21.02
CA ALA A 87 -1.35 -7.02 20.36
C ALA A 87 -0.02 -6.29 20.03
N TRP A 88 0.00 -4.94 20.01
CA TRP A 88 1.21 -4.15 19.78
C TRP A 88 2.05 -3.98 21.04
N ARG A 89 1.49 -4.25 22.22
CA ARG A 89 2.18 -4.16 23.53
C ARG A 89 2.90 -5.44 23.92
N GLU A 90 3.06 -6.34 22.99
CA GLU A 90 3.73 -7.63 23.14
C GLU A 90 5.11 -7.61 22.52
N THR A 91 6.00 -8.54 22.94
CA THR A 91 7.23 -8.82 22.20
C THR A 91 6.87 -9.18 20.77
N THR A 92 7.49 -8.50 19.81
CA THR A 92 7.15 -8.59 18.39
C THR A 92 8.31 -9.17 17.60
N THR A 93 8.02 -10.22 16.83
CA THR A 93 8.90 -10.84 15.84
C THR A 93 8.49 -10.40 14.43
N PRO A 94 9.28 -10.64 13.37
CA PRO A 94 8.89 -10.32 11.98
C PRO A 94 7.51 -10.91 11.61
N ARG A 95 7.23 -12.17 12.00
CA ARG A 95 5.92 -12.80 11.79
C ARG A 95 4.79 -12.07 12.52
N ARG A 96 4.97 -11.75 13.80
CA ARG A 96 3.96 -10.99 14.57
C ARG A 96 3.76 -9.58 14.03
N TRP A 97 4.84 -8.92 13.63
CA TRP A 97 4.81 -7.59 13.01
C TRP A 97 3.86 -7.55 11.80
N GLU A 98 3.98 -8.51 10.88
CA GLU A 98 3.10 -8.60 9.71
C GLU A 98 1.67 -9.00 10.09
N THR A 99 1.52 -10.00 10.97
CA THR A 99 0.21 -10.52 11.40
C THR A 99 -0.64 -9.45 12.07
N TYR A 100 -0.07 -8.72 13.03
CA TYR A 100 -0.78 -7.70 13.80
C TYR A 100 -0.56 -6.28 13.28
N SER A 101 0.19 -6.13 12.20
CA SER A 101 0.45 -4.84 11.54
C SER A 101 1.11 -3.80 12.47
N VAL A 102 2.06 -4.23 13.32
CA VAL A 102 2.68 -3.42 14.38
C VAL A 102 3.47 -2.26 13.78
N VAL A 103 3.03 -1.01 13.98
CA VAL A 103 3.65 0.17 13.35
C VAL A 103 5.03 0.45 13.92
N TRP A 104 5.20 0.42 15.25
CA TRP A 104 6.48 0.73 15.86
C TRP A 104 7.62 -0.20 15.42
N PHE A 105 7.33 -1.46 15.09
CA PHE A 105 8.34 -2.38 14.56
C PHE A 105 8.82 -1.94 13.16
N SER A 106 7.90 -1.42 12.32
CA SER A 106 8.27 -0.79 11.04
C SER A 106 9.23 0.37 11.22
N GLN A 107 8.96 1.20 12.23
CA GLN A 107 9.79 2.37 12.57
C GLN A 107 11.18 1.95 13.03
N GLN A 108 11.32 0.83 13.77
CA GLN A 108 12.64 0.30 14.14
C GLN A 108 13.46 -0.14 12.93
N ILE A 109 12.82 -0.71 11.90
CA ILE A 109 13.50 -1.07 10.65
C ILE A 109 14.02 0.19 9.95
N THR A 110 13.16 1.21 9.78
CA THR A 110 13.57 2.45 9.09
C THR A 110 14.59 3.27 9.87
N GLU A 111 14.48 3.33 11.19
CA GLU A 111 15.48 3.98 12.06
C GLU A 111 16.84 3.29 11.95
N TRP A 112 16.88 1.96 11.91
CA TRP A 112 18.12 1.20 11.72
C TRP A 112 18.72 1.42 10.33
N LEU A 113 17.92 1.52 9.29
CA LEU A 113 18.37 1.84 7.93
C LEU A 113 18.97 3.25 7.86
N GLY A 114 18.36 4.21 8.54
CA GLY A 114 18.59 5.63 8.35
C GLY A 114 18.02 6.15 7.03
N MET A 115 17.83 7.46 6.91
CA MET A 115 17.12 8.07 5.77
C MET A 115 17.78 7.77 4.43
N GLU A 116 19.12 7.80 4.37
CA GLU A 116 19.84 7.59 3.10
C GLU A 116 19.58 6.20 2.52
N ARG A 117 19.79 5.12 3.30
CA ARG A 117 19.52 3.75 2.82
C ARG A 117 18.05 3.49 2.57
N PHE A 118 17.18 4.08 3.40
CA PHE A 118 15.75 3.98 3.22
C PHE A 118 15.32 4.58 1.88
N GLN A 119 15.80 5.79 1.53
CA GLN A 119 15.53 6.42 0.23
C GLN A 119 16.10 5.58 -0.94
N GLN A 120 17.34 5.08 -0.81
CA GLN A 120 17.95 4.23 -1.84
C GLN A 120 17.12 2.98 -2.13
N TYR A 121 16.53 2.35 -1.12
CA TYR A 121 15.64 1.20 -1.33
C TYR A 121 14.34 1.59 -2.03
N VAL A 122 13.69 2.67 -1.60
CA VAL A 122 12.45 3.15 -2.22
C VAL A 122 12.67 3.49 -3.69
N ASP A 123 13.81 4.13 -4.01
CA ASP A 123 14.20 4.46 -5.38
C ASP A 123 14.50 3.20 -6.21
N ARG A 124 15.28 2.24 -5.68
CA ARG A 124 15.62 0.99 -6.35
C ARG A 124 14.41 0.10 -6.60
N PHE A 125 13.41 0.15 -5.73
CA PHE A 125 12.16 -0.58 -5.88
C PHE A 125 11.18 0.14 -6.81
N ASP A 126 11.45 1.40 -7.16
CA ASP A 126 10.57 2.27 -7.96
C ASP A 126 9.17 2.30 -7.32
N TYR A 127 9.11 2.58 -6.01
CA TYR A 127 7.91 2.45 -5.21
C TYR A 127 7.11 3.75 -5.14
N GLY A 128 6.01 3.81 -5.87
CA GLY A 128 5.09 4.96 -5.90
C GLY A 128 5.77 6.28 -6.23
N ASN A 129 5.38 7.36 -5.56
CA ASN A 129 5.97 8.69 -5.75
C ASN A 129 7.37 8.88 -5.14
N ARG A 130 7.88 7.90 -4.39
CA ARG A 130 9.20 7.88 -3.74
C ARG A 130 9.45 9.03 -2.74
N ASP A 131 8.40 9.71 -2.32
CA ASP A 131 8.49 10.84 -1.40
C ASP A 131 8.53 10.41 0.07
N LEU A 132 9.70 10.49 0.68
CA LEU A 132 9.94 10.21 2.09
C LEU A 132 10.08 11.48 2.94
N SER A 133 9.59 12.64 2.49
CA SER A 133 9.69 13.90 3.24
C SER A 133 8.90 13.91 4.56
N GLY A 134 7.86 13.08 4.67
CA GLY A 134 7.01 13.02 5.86
C GLY A 134 5.93 14.08 5.91
N ASN A 135 5.50 14.44 7.12
CA ASN A 135 4.51 15.49 7.30
C ASN A 135 5.16 16.87 7.15
N PRO A 136 4.49 17.83 6.49
CA PRO A 136 5.05 19.17 6.27
C PRO A 136 5.57 19.80 7.56
N GLY A 137 6.85 20.22 7.54
CA GLY A 137 7.53 20.89 8.66
C GLY A 137 7.82 20.02 9.90
N LYS A 138 7.63 18.67 9.82
CA LYS A 138 7.86 17.77 10.97
C LYS A 138 9.19 17.02 10.90
N HIS A 139 9.80 16.92 9.73
CA HIS A 139 11.04 16.13 9.50
C HIS A 139 10.93 14.68 9.99
N ASP A 140 9.73 14.09 9.87
CA ASP A 140 9.36 12.78 10.41
C ASP A 140 9.24 11.69 9.33
N GLY A 141 9.73 11.94 8.13
CA GLY A 141 9.61 11.04 6.99
C GLY A 141 10.14 9.64 7.25
N LEU A 142 11.21 9.52 8.05
CA LEU A 142 11.81 8.25 8.43
C LEU A 142 10.82 7.30 9.14
N THR A 143 9.84 7.85 9.87
CA THR A 143 8.89 7.07 10.68
C THR A 143 7.43 7.24 10.28
N GLN A 144 7.11 8.25 9.45
CA GLN A 144 5.74 8.62 9.13
C GLN A 144 5.40 8.64 7.64
N ALA A 145 6.38 8.63 6.73
CA ALA A 145 6.14 8.87 5.30
C ALA A 145 4.98 8.03 4.72
N TRP A 146 4.87 6.74 5.10
CA TRP A 146 3.83 5.81 4.61
C TRP A 146 2.50 5.87 5.38
N LEU A 147 2.45 6.59 6.52
CA LEU A 147 1.30 6.66 7.42
C LEU A 147 0.38 7.84 7.10
N SER A 148 -0.24 7.81 5.90
CA SER A 148 -1.08 8.90 5.38
C SER A 148 -0.35 10.25 5.28
N SER A 149 0.95 10.20 4.98
CA SER A 149 1.82 11.37 4.88
C SER A 149 2.28 11.61 3.43
N SER A 150 3.59 11.65 3.16
CA SER A 150 4.14 12.03 1.85
C SER A 150 4.15 10.89 0.83
N LEU A 151 4.44 9.67 1.28
CA LEU A 151 4.53 8.52 0.37
C LEU A 151 3.15 8.09 -0.12
N ALA A 152 3.03 7.97 -1.43
CA ALA A 152 1.80 7.56 -2.09
C ALA A 152 2.09 6.59 -3.25
N ILE A 153 1.15 5.69 -3.52
CA ILE A 153 1.25 4.68 -4.57
C ILE A 153 -0.14 4.36 -5.13
N SER A 154 -0.26 4.15 -6.43
CA SER A 154 -1.52 3.70 -7.03
C SER A 154 -1.67 2.18 -6.98
N PRO A 155 -2.90 1.64 -7.12
CA PRO A 155 -3.11 0.20 -7.27
C PRO A 155 -2.32 -0.42 -8.42
N GLU A 156 -2.22 0.27 -9.55
CA GLU A 156 -1.41 -0.19 -10.69
C GLU A 156 0.08 -0.24 -10.36
N GLU A 157 0.60 0.77 -9.64
CA GLU A 157 1.99 0.78 -9.19
C GLU A 157 2.26 -0.32 -8.16
N GLN A 158 1.31 -0.61 -7.25
CA GLN A 158 1.38 -1.75 -6.33
C GLN A 158 1.46 -3.07 -7.11
N ALA A 159 0.63 -3.25 -8.15
CA ALA A 159 0.66 -4.46 -8.97
C ALA A 159 2.00 -4.61 -9.69
N ARG A 160 2.57 -3.53 -10.26
CA ARG A 160 3.90 -3.55 -10.89
C ARG A 160 5.01 -3.88 -9.89
N PHE A 161 4.97 -3.28 -8.69
CA PHE A 161 5.93 -3.58 -7.62
C PHE A 161 5.86 -5.06 -7.20
N LEU A 162 4.65 -5.58 -6.93
CA LEU A 162 4.46 -7.00 -6.61
C LEU A 162 4.92 -7.91 -7.75
N GLY A 163 4.65 -7.54 -9.02
CA GLY A 163 5.14 -8.27 -10.18
C GLY A 163 6.65 -8.37 -10.24
N LYS A 164 7.36 -7.27 -9.99
CA LYS A 164 8.84 -7.28 -9.88
C LYS A 164 9.30 -8.18 -8.73
N MET A 165 8.59 -8.16 -7.59
CA MET A 165 8.91 -8.99 -6.43
C MET A 165 8.75 -10.48 -6.73
N VAL A 166 7.55 -10.91 -7.16
CA VAL A 166 7.25 -12.35 -7.33
C VAL A 166 7.96 -12.97 -8.54
N SER A 167 8.33 -12.16 -9.54
CA SER A 167 9.15 -12.59 -10.68
C SER A 167 10.66 -12.54 -10.42
N GLY A 168 11.10 -12.18 -9.20
CA GLY A 168 12.51 -12.10 -8.84
C GLY A 168 13.30 -10.96 -9.51
N LYS A 169 12.63 -9.92 -9.99
CA LYS A 169 13.24 -8.78 -10.68
C LYS A 169 13.63 -7.62 -9.77
N LEU A 170 13.25 -7.67 -8.48
CA LEU A 170 13.75 -6.70 -7.51
C LEU A 170 15.22 -6.97 -7.20
N PRO A 171 16.05 -5.92 -6.97
CA PRO A 171 17.47 -6.07 -6.70
C PRO A 171 17.75 -6.50 -5.25
N VAL A 172 17.24 -7.67 -4.88
CA VAL A 172 17.43 -8.32 -3.57
C VAL A 172 17.67 -9.81 -3.77
N SER A 173 18.20 -10.50 -2.75
CA SER A 173 18.49 -11.93 -2.86
C SER A 173 17.22 -12.79 -2.93
N ALA A 174 17.33 -14.00 -3.50
CA ALA A 174 16.25 -14.98 -3.51
C ALA A 174 15.81 -15.36 -2.08
N GLN A 175 16.74 -15.40 -1.13
CA GLN A 175 16.47 -15.66 0.28
C GLN A 175 15.61 -14.54 0.90
N THR A 176 15.92 -13.27 0.61
CA THR A 176 15.12 -12.10 1.01
C THR A 176 13.68 -12.22 0.53
N LEU A 177 13.49 -12.59 -0.75
CA LEU A 177 12.15 -12.81 -1.32
C LEU A 177 11.42 -13.94 -0.60
N GLN A 178 12.08 -15.05 -0.33
CA GLN A 178 11.49 -16.21 0.35
C GLN A 178 11.08 -15.87 1.79
N TYR A 179 11.95 -15.25 2.58
CA TYR A 179 11.62 -14.87 3.95
C TYR A 179 10.48 -13.85 4.01
N THR A 180 10.47 -12.88 3.08
CA THR A 180 9.35 -11.94 2.95
C THR A 180 8.05 -12.68 2.63
N ALA A 181 8.05 -13.61 1.69
CA ALA A 181 6.87 -14.40 1.36
C ALA A 181 6.37 -15.22 2.56
N ASN A 182 7.27 -15.82 3.33
CA ASN A 182 6.90 -16.65 4.48
C ASN A 182 6.10 -15.86 5.52
N ILE A 183 6.51 -14.64 5.87
CA ILE A 183 5.81 -13.82 6.89
C ILE A 183 4.51 -13.19 6.36
N LEU A 184 4.32 -13.15 5.04
CA LEU A 184 3.11 -12.61 4.38
C LEU A 184 2.07 -13.68 4.05
N LYS A 185 2.31 -14.97 4.38
CA LYS A 185 1.35 -16.05 4.12
C LYS A 185 0.07 -15.83 4.93
N VAL A 186 -1.07 -15.83 4.21
CA VAL A 186 -2.41 -15.57 4.78
C VAL A 186 -3.21 -16.85 4.90
N SER A 187 -3.28 -17.64 3.83
CA SER A 187 -4.12 -18.84 3.73
C SER A 187 -3.71 -19.71 2.54
N GLU A 188 -4.49 -20.78 2.32
CA GLU A 188 -4.41 -21.60 1.12
C GLU A 188 -5.81 -21.81 0.55
N ILE A 189 -5.97 -21.76 -0.76
CA ILE A 189 -7.24 -21.93 -1.49
C ILE A 189 -6.96 -22.82 -2.71
N ASP A 190 -7.56 -24.00 -2.76
CA ASP A 190 -7.47 -24.94 -3.91
C ASP A 190 -6.01 -25.20 -4.37
N GLY A 191 -5.09 -25.38 -3.42
CA GLY A 191 -3.66 -25.60 -3.66
C GLY A 191 -2.87 -24.33 -4.02
N TRP A 192 -3.51 -23.15 -4.02
CA TRP A 192 -2.81 -21.88 -4.14
C TRP A 192 -2.44 -21.32 -2.77
N GLN A 193 -1.19 -20.98 -2.56
CA GLN A 193 -0.76 -20.24 -1.39
C GLN A 193 -1.09 -18.76 -1.57
N ILE A 194 -1.81 -18.19 -0.61
CA ILE A 194 -2.22 -16.78 -0.63
C ILE A 194 -1.31 -15.99 0.30
N HIS A 195 -0.69 -14.96 -0.24
CA HIS A 195 0.16 -14.03 0.48
C HIS A 195 -0.41 -12.63 0.35
N GLY A 196 -0.33 -11.81 1.39
CA GLY A 196 -0.84 -10.46 1.27
C GLY A 196 -0.79 -9.66 2.54
N LYS A 197 -0.99 -8.35 2.38
CA LYS A 197 -0.98 -7.38 3.46
C LYS A 197 -2.14 -6.42 3.36
N THR A 198 -2.79 -6.19 4.50
CA THR A 198 -3.79 -5.13 4.67
C THR A 198 -3.12 -3.79 4.99
N GLY A 199 -3.76 -2.69 4.59
CA GLY A 199 -3.38 -1.35 4.99
C GLY A 199 -4.61 -0.51 5.27
N MET A 200 -4.55 0.40 6.24
CA MET A 200 -5.60 1.37 6.52
C MET A 200 -5.01 2.75 6.70
N GLY A 201 -5.57 3.71 6.00
CA GLY A 201 -5.16 5.11 6.06
C GLY A 201 -6.32 6.06 5.83
N TYR A 202 -5.98 7.32 5.71
CA TYR A 202 -6.93 8.39 5.43
C TYR A 202 -6.48 9.16 4.19
N PRO A 203 -7.40 9.53 3.27
CA PRO A 203 -7.05 10.39 2.15
C PRO A 203 -6.75 11.81 2.65
N LYS A 204 -6.06 12.59 1.83
CA LYS A 204 -5.87 14.01 2.08
C LYS A 204 -7.00 14.84 1.46
N LYS A 205 -7.37 15.94 2.11
CA LYS A 205 -8.19 17.01 1.56
C LYS A 205 -7.34 17.90 0.65
N LEU A 206 -7.98 18.80 -0.09
CA LEU A 206 -7.30 19.75 -0.97
C LEU A 206 -6.30 20.67 -0.22
N ASP A 207 -6.53 20.93 1.05
CA ASP A 207 -5.64 21.71 1.92
C ASP A 207 -4.47 20.90 2.50
N GLY A 208 -4.35 19.63 2.12
CA GLY A 208 -3.32 18.70 2.60
C GLY A 208 -3.60 18.06 3.96
N SER A 209 -4.67 18.46 4.68
CA SER A 209 -5.07 17.83 5.93
C SER A 209 -5.70 16.46 5.71
N LEU A 210 -5.66 15.59 6.73
CA LEU A 210 -6.28 14.27 6.63
C LEU A 210 -7.81 14.36 6.63
N ASN A 211 -8.44 13.71 5.67
CA ASN A 211 -9.88 13.54 5.64
C ASN A 211 -10.30 12.35 6.51
N ARG A 212 -10.55 12.59 7.80
CA ARG A 212 -10.94 11.55 8.75
C ARG A 212 -12.39 11.07 8.60
N ASP A 213 -13.17 11.70 7.71
CA ASP A 213 -14.54 11.28 7.36
C ASP A 213 -14.55 10.13 6.34
N GLN A 214 -13.36 9.79 5.81
CA GLN A 214 -13.16 8.67 4.89
C GLN A 214 -11.99 7.81 5.34
N GLN A 215 -12.12 6.50 5.22
CA GLN A 215 -11.03 5.52 5.38
C GLN A 215 -10.68 4.93 4.03
N ILE A 216 -9.37 4.79 3.79
CA ILE A 216 -8.84 3.97 2.70
C ILE A 216 -8.45 2.63 3.30
N GLY A 217 -9.01 1.56 2.76
CA GLY A 217 -8.61 0.19 3.08
C GLY A 217 -7.91 -0.44 1.89
N TRP A 218 -6.79 -1.09 2.12
CA TRP A 218 -6.05 -1.88 1.16
C TRP A 218 -6.04 -3.35 1.53
N PHE A 219 -6.09 -4.21 0.54
CA PHE A 219 -5.54 -5.56 0.61
C PHE A 219 -4.83 -5.87 -0.69
N VAL A 220 -3.51 -6.10 -0.59
CA VAL A 220 -2.64 -6.33 -1.74
C VAL A 220 -1.82 -7.59 -1.53
N GLY A 221 -1.53 -8.33 -2.60
CA GLY A 221 -0.79 -9.56 -2.48
C GLY A 221 -0.80 -10.41 -3.74
N TRP A 222 -0.51 -11.67 -3.56
CA TRP A 222 -0.49 -12.64 -4.67
C TRP A 222 -0.95 -14.03 -4.23
N ALA A 223 -1.46 -14.77 -5.17
CA ALA A 223 -1.68 -16.20 -5.09
C ALA A 223 -0.61 -16.92 -5.92
N SER A 224 -0.03 -18.01 -5.40
CA SER A 224 0.99 -18.78 -6.10
C SER A 224 0.78 -20.28 -5.97
N LYS A 225 1.07 -21.01 -7.05
CA LYS A 225 1.28 -22.47 -7.08
C LYS A 225 2.38 -22.78 -8.12
N PRO A 226 2.93 -24.00 -8.19
CA PRO A 226 4.01 -24.32 -9.14
C PRO A 226 3.75 -23.82 -10.55
N GLY A 227 4.61 -22.91 -11.04
CA GLY A 227 4.55 -22.32 -12.37
C GLY A 227 3.44 -21.28 -12.60
N LYS A 228 2.66 -20.92 -11.60
CA LYS A 228 1.54 -19.96 -11.73
C LYS A 228 1.52 -18.93 -10.62
N GLN A 229 1.23 -17.69 -10.98
CA GLN A 229 1.11 -16.56 -10.06
C GLN A 229 -0.04 -15.64 -10.53
N LEU A 230 -0.81 -15.14 -9.58
CA LEU A 230 -1.86 -14.13 -9.78
C LEU A 230 -1.71 -13.05 -8.72
N ILE A 231 -1.52 -11.81 -9.14
CA ILE A 231 -1.45 -10.65 -8.24
C ILE A 231 -2.86 -10.08 -8.08
N PHE A 232 -3.17 -9.64 -6.88
CA PHE A 232 -4.39 -8.89 -6.59
C PHE A 232 -4.06 -7.61 -5.82
N VAL A 233 -4.75 -6.54 -6.17
CA VAL A 233 -4.71 -5.25 -5.47
C VAL A 233 -6.14 -4.76 -5.33
N HIS A 234 -6.57 -4.54 -4.10
CA HIS A 234 -7.90 -4.01 -3.85
C HIS A 234 -7.86 -2.84 -2.88
N THR A 235 -8.57 -1.77 -3.20
CA THR A 235 -8.80 -0.63 -2.33
C THR A 235 -10.28 -0.41 -2.12
N VAL A 236 -10.63 -0.06 -0.88
CA VAL A 236 -11.97 0.36 -0.49
C VAL A 236 -11.90 1.75 0.10
N VAL A 237 -12.75 2.66 -0.35
CA VAL A 237 -12.93 3.98 0.26
C VAL A 237 -14.32 4.02 0.89
N GLN A 238 -14.38 4.22 2.20
CA GLN A 238 -15.64 4.22 2.94
C GLN A 238 -15.62 5.22 4.09
N LYS A 239 -16.80 5.57 4.61
CA LYS A 239 -16.91 6.28 5.90
C LYS A 239 -16.42 5.36 7.03
N PRO A 240 -15.77 5.92 8.09
CA PRO A 240 -15.45 5.14 9.28
C PRO A 240 -16.71 4.49 9.87
N GLY A 241 -16.60 3.23 10.26
CA GLY A 241 -17.73 2.45 10.76
C GLY A 241 -17.25 1.32 11.69
N LYS A 242 -18.12 0.35 11.95
CA LYS A 242 -17.81 -0.79 12.82
C LYS A 242 -16.70 -1.70 12.25
N GLN A 243 -16.60 -1.79 10.93
CA GLN A 243 -15.60 -2.57 10.23
C GLN A 243 -14.55 -1.66 9.61
N PHE A 244 -13.28 -1.95 9.81
CA PHE A 244 -12.18 -1.25 9.15
C PHE A 244 -12.20 -1.51 7.65
N ALA A 245 -11.96 -0.46 6.86
CA ALA A 245 -11.93 -0.53 5.38
C ALA A 245 -10.93 -1.60 4.88
N SER A 246 -9.81 -1.80 5.59
CA SER A 246 -8.80 -2.81 5.26
C SER A 246 -9.28 -4.26 5.45
N LEU A 247 -10.12 -4.51 6.45
CA LEU A 247 -10.73 -5.84 6.66
C LEU A 247 -11.76 -6.12 5.59
N LYS A 248 -12.57 -5.11 5.23
CA LYS A 248 -13.51 -5.21 4.12
C LYS A 248 -12.80 -5.52 2.81
N ALA A 249 -11.73 -4.79 2.49
CA ALA A 249 -10.93 -5.06 1.29
C ALA A 249 -10.39 -6.50 1.27
N LYS A 250 -9.92 -7.02 2.41
CA LYS A 250 -9.46 -8.41 2.52
C LYS A 250 -10.58 -9.42 2.30
N GLU A 251 -11.73 -9.22 2.92
CA GLU A 251 -12.89 -10.10 2.76
C GLU A 251 -13.37 -10.16 1.32
N GLU A 252 -13.48 -9.01 0.64
CA GLU A 252 -13.91 -8.92 -0.76
C GLU A 252 -12.94 -9.65 -1.69
N VAL A 253 -11.62 -9.49 -1.51
CA VAL A 253 -10.63 -10.25 -2.30
C VAL A 253 -10.75 -11.74 -2.03
N LEU A 254 -10.77 -12.18 -0.77
CA LEU A 254 -10.82 -13.62 -0.45
C LEU A 254 -12.12 -14.28 -0.94
N ALA A 255 -13.23 -13.54 -0.98
CA ALA A 255 -14.48 -14.01 -1.56
C ALA A 255 -14.44 -14.14 -3.09
N ALA A 256 -13.79 -13.20 -3.79
CA ALA A 256 -13.71 -13.19 -5.25
C ALA A 256 -12.60 -14.11 -5.80
N LEU A 257 -11.55 -14.36 -5.01
CA LEU A 257 -10.33 -15.03 -5.46
C LEU A 257 -10.56 -16.45 -6.00
N PRO A 258 -11.41 -17.34 -5.40
CA PRO A 258 -11.62 -18.69 -5.93
C PRO A 258 -12.11 -18.72 -7.38
N ALA A 259 -12.97 -17.77 -7.75
CA ALA A 259 -13.48 -17.67 -9.13
C ALA A 259 -12.40 -17.19 -10.11
N GLN A 260 -11.47 -16.34 -9.66
CA GLN A 260 -10.35 -15.89 -10.48
C GLN A 260 -9.28 -16.99 -10.63
N LEU A 261 -8.96 -17.71 -9.56
CA LEU A 261 -7.94 -18.79 -9.59
C LEU A 261 -8.31 -19.95 -10.52
N LYS A 262 -9.61 -20.19 -10.74
CA LYS A 262 -10.11 -21.21 -11.70
C LYS A 262 -9.83 -20.84 -13.16
N LYS A 263 -9.58 -19.56 -13.47
CA LYS A 263 -9.27 -19.10 -14.85
C LYS A 263 -7.78 -19.27 -15.18
N HIS A 264 -6.95 -19.53 -14.18
CA HIS A 264 -5.50 -19.65 -14.26
C HIS A 264 -5.02 -21.04 -13.80
#